data_7ecb14ec9c5ebb803f02bc41f51eda11
#
_entry.id   7ecb14ec9c5ebb803f02bc41f51eda11
#
_cell.length_a   1.000
_cell.length_b   1.000
_cell.length_c   1.000
_cell.angle_alpha   90.00
_cell.angle_beta   90.00
_cell.angle_gamma   90.00
#
_symmetry.space_group_name_H-M   'P 1'
#
loop_
_entity.id
_entity.type
_entity.pdbx_description
1 polymer ?
#
loop_
_entity_poly.entity_id
_entity_poly.type
_entity_poly.pdbx_seq_one_letter_code
_entity_poly.pdbx_strand_id
1 'polypeptide(L)'
;MKKLNKMKNVIKLVLCFAMLISVIQISPQNVYAAKKIKLSKTKVILYVGENYCLDLYDGKSQVLDLKWKSSNKNVAKVNEIGNIKALKKGKAKITVKYKNKKYVCNVIVKDALKNHVSYELIDIPENAYSGQYNKMIKIVNNNDVTVNVNISIKQYDKDGFYIRQNTNDYIVNKNTYIIALMEYDKGLIDFNNPIQYDEQLKISLNSVRKTDSIDIEYNISDPYIDNGWIYRDIVFTSPTVKSAKYSTLCYNSSGELTRVVTGYVYVPANEKVKKKDGYNLNFKDKYDIQKINIYFY
;
A
#
# COMPACT_ATOMS: atom_id res chain seq x y z
N MET A 1 -18.39 -68.96 -64.09
CA MET A 1 -17.27 -69.16 -63.10
C MET A 1 -16.37 -67.91 -62.90
N LYS A 2 -15.98 -67.16 -63.92
CA LYS A 2 -15.08 -65.99 -63.77
C LYS A 2 -15.65 -64.84 -62.89
N LYS A 3 -16.96 -64.57 -62.87
CA LYS A 3 -17.62 -63.52 -62.12
C LYS A 3 -17.65 -63.80 -60.59
N LEU A 4 -17.77 -65.10 -60.21
CA LEU A 4 -17.82 -65.56 -58.84
C LEU A 4 -16.42 -65.45 -58.12
N ASN A 5 -15.32 -65.73 -58.89
CA ASN A 5 -13.99 -65.61 -58.39
C ASN A 5 -13.57 -64.14 -58.21
N LYS A 6 -13.99 -63.25 -59.05
CA LYS A 6 -13.72 -61.80 -58.91
C LYS A 6 -14.41 -61.23 -57.67
N MET A 7 -15.62 -61.68 -57.35
CA MET A 7 -16.39 -61.30 -56.19
C MET A 7 -15.71 -61.84 -54.86
N LYS A 8 -15.21 -63.07 -54.85
CA LYS A 8 -14.50 -63.64 -53.71
C LYS A 8 -13.21 -62.91 -53.43
N ASN A 9 -12.49 -62.43 -54.43
CA ASN A 9 -11.27 -61.68 -54.27
C ASN A 9 -11.56 -60.26 -53.73
N VAL A 10 -12.64 -59.62 -54.16
CA VAL A 10 -13.05 -58.31 -53.61
C VAL A 10 -13.43 -58.43 -52.10
N ILE A 11 -14.21 -59.49 -51.77
CA ILE A 11 -14.61 -59.73 -50.37
C ILE A 11 -13.37 -60.03 -49.49
N LYS A 12 -12.38 -60.78 -49.98
CA LYS A 12 -11.11 -60.98 -49.24
C LYS A 12 -10.33 -59.67 -49.03
N LEU A 13 -10.30 -58.77 -50.05
CA LEU A 13 -9.64 -57.50 -49.98
C LEU A 13 -10.30 -56.57 -48.96
N VAL A 14 -11.65 -56.52 -48.96
CA VAL A 14 -12.43 -55.73 -48.00
C VAL A 14 -12.28 -56.25 -46.56
N LEU A 15 -12.24 -57.58 -46.37
CA LEU A 15 -12.01 -58.18 -45.07
C LEU A 15 -10.57 -57.93 -44.55
N CYS A 16 -9.56 -57.96 -45.42
CA CYS A 16 -8.17 -57.58 -45.04
C CYS A 16 -8.08 -56.09 -44.69
N PHE A 17 -8.79 -55.21 -45.42
CA PHE A 17 -8.83 -53.77 -45.09
C PHE A 17 -9.57 -53.49 -43.78
N ALA A 18 -10.65 -54.23 -43.51
CA ALA A 18 -11.39 -54.12 -42.25
C ALA A 18 -10.57 -54.64 -41.06
N MET A 19 -9.73 -55.68 -41.22
CA MET A 19 -8.81 -56.16 -40.21
C MET A 19 -7.62 -55.20 -39.96
N LEU A 20 -7.15 -54.48 -40.97
CA LEU A 20 -6.12 -53.47 -40.83
C LEU A 20 -6.62 -52.22 -40.07
N ILE A 21 -7.91 -51.87 -40.20
CA ILE A 21 -8.51 -50.73 -39.48
C ILE A 21 -8.77 -51.07 -38.01
N SER A 22 -8.98 -52.34 -37.66
CA SER A 22 -9.27 -52.75 -36.27
C SER A 22 -8.02 -52.83 -35.38
N VAL A 23 -6.81 -52.62 -35.91
CA VAL A 23 -5.57 -52.66 -35.14
C VAL A 23 -5.06 -51.28 -34.75
N ILE A 24 -5.67 -50.18 -35.30
CA ILE A 24 -5.38 -48.84 -34.82
C ILE A 24 -6.39 -48.48 -33.71
N GLN A 25 -6.35 -49.23 -32.60
CA GLN A 25 -6.82 -48.65 -31.35
C GLN A 25 -5.74 -47.63 -30.92
N ILE A 26 -5.91 -46.43 -31.39
CA ILE A 26 -5.26 -45.29 -30.77
C ILE A 26 -5.86 -45.17 -29.38
N SER A 27 -5.27 -45.88 -28.41
CA SER A 27 -5.54 -45.57 -27.02
C SER A 27 -5.26 -44.08 -26.87
N PRO A 28 -6.17 -43.26 -26.32
CA PRO A 28 -5.82 -41.92 -25.99
C PRO A 28 -4.65 -42.01 -25.01
N GLN A 29 -3.43 -41.83 -25.49
CA GLN A 29 -2.32 -41.58 -24.60
C GLN A 29 -2.71 -40.33 -23.87
N ASN A 30 -3.05 -40.44 -22.58
CA ASN A 30 -3.10 -39.34 -21.70
C ASN A 30 -1.71 -38.68 -21.79
N VAL A 31 -1.59 -37.68 -22.65
CA VAL A 31 -0.44 -36.79 -22.66
C VAL A 31 -0.52 -36.02 -21.36
N TYR A 32 0.04 -36.63 -20.32
CA TYR A 32 0.28 -35.89 -19.09
C TYR A 32 1.18 -34.73 -19.47
N ALA A 33 0.59 -33.55 -19.58
CA ALA A 33 1.35 -32.32 -19.78
C ALA A 33 2.48 -32.33 -18.74
N ALA A 34 3.72 -32.34 -19.22
CA ALA A 34 4.90 -32.46 -18.37
C ALA A 34 4.79 -31.41 -17.25
N LYS A 35 4.77 -31.86 -16.00
CA LYS A 35 4.65 -30.98 -14.84
C LYS A 35 5.78 -29.93 -14.94
N LYS A 36 5.39 -28.67 -15.12
CA LYS A 36 6.34 -27.56 -15.28
C LYS A 36 6.90 -27.17 -13.92
N ILE A 37 8.20 -27.42 -13.72
CA ILE A 37 8.90 -26.99 -12.51
C ILE A 37 9.21 -25.50 -12.62
N LYS A 38 8.78 -24.69 -11.64
CA LYS A 38 8.95 -23.24 -11.62
C LYS A 38 9.13 -22.69 -10.22
N LEU A 39 9.87 -21.59 -10.09
CA LEU A 39 9.90 -20.76 -8.90
C LEU A 39 8.60 -19.93 -8.80
N SER A 40 8.18 -19.59 -7.57
CA SER A 40 7.10 -18.63 -7.32
C SER A 40 7.40 -17.27 -7.93
N LYS A 41 8.67 -16.84 -7.93
CA LYS A 41 9.18 -15.64 -8.61
C LYS A 41 10.58 -15.87 -9.15
N THR A 42 10.89 -15.29 -10.32
CA THR A 42 12.25 -15.28 -10.92
C THR A 42 12.98 -13.96 -10.66
N LYS A 43 12.27 -12.94 -10.21
CA LYS A 43 12.81 -11.64 -9.80
C LYS A 43 12.02 -11.11 -8.59
N VAL A 44 12.74 -10.64 -7.58
CA VAL A 44 12.17 -10.04 -6.36
C VAL A 44 12.90 -8.74 -6.08
N ILE A 45 12.15 -7.71 -5.72
CA ILE A 45 12.67 -6.42 -5.25
C ILE A 45 12.29 -6.32 -3.78
N LEU A 46 13.27 -6.13 -2.90
CA LEU A 46 13.10 -5.97 -1.46
C LEU A 46 13.77 -4.69 -1.00
N TYR A 47 13.30 -4.15 0.11
CA TYR A 47 14.00 -3.08 0.83
C TYR A 47 14.78 -3.69 2.00
N VAL A 48 15.86 -3.03 2.41
CA VAL A 48 16.66 -3.49 3.58
C VAL A 48 15.75 -3.68 4.78
N GLY A 49 15.83 -4.88 5.39
CA GLY A 49 14.99 -5.30 6.51
C GLY A 49 13.80 -6.18 6.14
N GLU A 50 13.39 -6.20 4.86
CA GLU A 50 12.26 -7.04 4.41
C GLU A 50 12.63 -8.52 4.28
N ASN A 51 11.59 -9.35 4.35
CA ASN A 51 11.67 -10.79 4.11
C ASN A 51 10.74 -11.18 2.95
N TYR A 52 11.10 -12.26 2.24
CA TYR A 52 10.29 -12.84 1.17
C TYR A 52 10.45 -14.35 1.15
N CYS A 53 9.35 -15.10 1.12
CA CYS A 53 9.39 -16.56 0.96
C CYS A 53 9.38 -16.92 -0.53
N LEU A 54 10.43 -17.60 -0.98
CA LEU A 54 10.61 -18.08 -2.36
C LEU A 54 10.37 -19.58 -2.40
N ASP A 55 9.42 -20.01 -3.21
CA ASP A 55 9.01 -21.41 -3.34
C ASP A 55 9.39 -21.99 -4.71
N LEU A 56 9.60 -23.29 -4.77
CA LEU A 56 9.69 -24.07 -6.00
C LEU A 56 8.48 -25.00 -6.11
N TYR A 57 7.85 -25.01 -7.27
CA TYR A 57 6.69 -25.86 -7.57
C TYR A 57 7.03 -26.88 -8.65
N ASP A 58 6.58 -28.15 -8.46
CA ASP A 58 6.53 -29.19 -9.48
C ASP A 58 5.07 -29.43 -9.86
N GLY A 59 4.65 -28.81 -10.95
CA GLY A 59 3.23 -28.68 -11.29
C GLY A 59 2.50 -27.77 -10.29
N LYS A 60 1.54 -28.31 -9.54
CA LYS A 60 0.79 -27.60 -8.49
C LYS A 60 1.34 -27.82 -7.08
N SER A 61 2.27 -28.78 -6.90
CA SER A 61 2.80 -29.16 -5.59
C SER A 61 4.04 -28.33 -5.24
N GLN A 62 4.09 -27.78 -4.03
CA GLN A 62 5.30 -27.16 -3.49
C GLN A 62 6.34 -28.23 -3.20
N VAL A 63 7.60 -27.96 -3.54
CA VAL A 63 8.73 -28.85 -3.28
C VAL A 63 9.39 -28.41 -1.97
N LEU A 64 9.51 -29.34 -1.02
CA LEU A 64 10.11 -29.10 0.30
C LEU A 64 11.57 -29.64 0.34
N ASP A 65 12.24 -29.40 1.45
CA ASP A 65 13.60 -29.90 1.75
C ASP A 65 14.64 -29.53 0.68
N LEU A 66 14.60 -28.31 0.24
CA LEU A 66 15.46 -27.75 -0.79
C LEU A 66 16.71 -27.08 -0.22
N LYS A 67 17.85 -27.26 -0.87
CA LYS A 67 19.10 -26.57 -0.51
C LYS A 67 19.22 -25.25 -1.28
N TRP A 68 18.79 -24.17 -0.65
CA TRP A 68 18.89 -22.81 -1.17
C TRP A 68 20.28 -22.21 -0.97
N LYS A 69 20.74 -21.42 -1.94
CA LYS A 69 22.03 -20.72 -1.88
C LYS A 69 21.88 -19.27 -2.33
N SER A 70 22.52 -18.36 -1.63
CA SER A 70 22.67 -16.96 -2.06
C SER A 70 24.07 -16.76 -2.67
N SER A 71 24.14 -16.02 -3.79
CA SER A 71 25.41 -15.61 -4.39
C SER A 71 26.10 -14.48 -3.61
N ASN A 72 25.35 -13.75 -2.77
CA ASN A 72 25.90 -12.69 -1.92
C ASN A 72 25.11 -12.62 -0.60
N LYS A 73 25.63 -13.30 0.40
CA LYS A 73 25.01 -13.38 1.73
C LYS A 73 25.01 -12.05 2.49
N ASN A 74 25.87 -11.09 2.11
CA ASN A 74 25.89 -9.76 2.72
C ASN A 74 24.76 -8.89 2.21
N VAL A 75 24.26 -9.14 0.99
CA VAL A 75 23.10 -8.42 0.39
C VAL A 75 21.80 -9.09 0.78
N ALA A 76 21.71 -10.42 0.59
CA ALA A 76 20.51 -11.18 0.92
C ALA A 76 20.90 -12.58 1.40
N LYS A 77 20.40 -13.00 2.57
CA LYS A 77 20.49 -14.38 3.08
C LYS A 77 19.23 -15.15 2.71
N VAL A 78 19.36 -16.44 2.55
CA VAL A 78 18.23 -17.36 2.40
C VAL A 78 18.41 -18.52 3.36
N ASN A 79 17.35 -18.96 4.02
CA ASN A 79 17.34 -20.13 4.91
C ASN A 79 16.86 -21.39 4.18
N GLU A 80 16.75 -22.50 4.89
CA GLU A 80 16.40 -23.83 4.37
C GLU A 80 14.98 -23.90 3.80
N ILE A 81 14.05 -23.09 4.31
CA ILE A 81 12.67 -23.03 3.84
C ILE A 81 12.45 -22.01 2.72
N GLY A 82 13.53 -21.42 2.14
CA GLY A 82 13.42 -20.44 1.06
C GLY A 82 13.11 -19.01 1.50
N ASN A 83 13.11 -18.73 2.82
CA ASN A 83 12.88 -17.37 3.30
C ASN A 83 14.14 -16.50 3.10
N ILE A 84 13.99 -15.48 2.26
CA ILE A 84 15.03 -14.50 1.92
C ILE A 84 14.94 -13.32 2.87
N LYS A 85 16.07 -12.93 3.51
CA LYS A 85 16.18 -11.72 4.31
C LYS A 85 17.07 -10.69 3.60
N ALA A 86 16.56 -9.52 3.32
CA ALA A 86 17.30 -8.40 2.72
C ALA A 86 18.14 -7.68 3.79
N LEU A 87 19.46 -7.62 3.60
CA LEU A 87 20.40 -7.10 4.62
C LEU A 87 21.05 -5.79 4.22
N LYS A 88 21.44 -5.64 2.96
CA LYS A 88 22.16 -4.45 2.46
C LYS A 88 21.77 -4.18 1.01
N LYS A 89 21.71 -2.92 0.62
CA LYS A 89 21.50 -2.49 -0.77
C LYS A 89 22.47 -3.20 -1.72
N GLY A 90 21.93 -3.75 -2.83
CA GLY A 90 22.73 -4.47 -3.82
C GLY A 90 21.91 -5.51 -4.60
N LYS A 91 22.62 -6.45 -5.23
CA LYS A 91 22.04 -7.53 -6.01
C LYS A 91 22.56 -8.89 -5.50
N ALA A 92 21.70 -9.89 -5.46
CA ALA A 92 22.03 -11.28 -5.17
C ALA A 92 21.23 -12.20 -6.06
N LYS A 93 21.73 -13.42 -6.30
CA LYS A 93 21.00 -14.50 -6.97
C LYS A 93 20.70 -15.58 -5.92
N ILE A 94 19.45 -15.91 -5.72
CA ILE A 94 19.02 -17.05 -4.90
C ILE A 94 18.82 -18.22 -5.83
N THR A 95 19.46 -19.33 -5.50
CA THR A 95 19.56 -20.51 -6.36
C THR A 95 19.16 -21.75 -5.62
N VAL A 96 18.42 -22.62 -6.29
CA VAL A 96 18.13 -23.98 -5.85
C VAL A 96 18.37 -24.98 -6.98
N LYS A 97 18.80 -26.19 -6.66
CA LYS A 97 18.89 -27.32 -7.58
C LYS A 97 17.81 -28.34 -7.27
N TYR A 98 17.08 -28.77 -8.29
CA TYR A 98 16.05 -29.80 -8.20
C TYR A 98 16.01 -30.61 -9.49
N LYS A 99 15.94 -31.94 -9.41
CA LYS A 99 15.98 -32.87 -10.57
C LYS A 99 17.07 -32.49 -11.58
N ASN A 100 18.32 -32.31 -11.09
CA ASN A 100 19.50 -31.96 -11.86
C ASN A 100 19.44 -30.61 -12.64
N LYS A 101 18.39 -29.80 -12.42
CA LYS A 101 18.25 -28.48 -12.97
C LYS A 101 18.45 -27.39 -11.92
N LYS A 102 18.96 -26.24 -12.37
CA LYS A 102 19.19 -25.07 -11.54
C LYS A 102 18.10 -24.04 -11.78
N TYR A 103 17.48 -23.56 -10.70
CA TYR A 103 16.47 -22.50 -10.72
C TYR A 103 17.03 -21.28 -10.00
N VAL A 104 16.86 -20.10 -10.59
CA VAL A 104 17.47 -18.86 -10.10
C VAL A 104 16.43 -17.76 -9.98
N CYS A 105 16.41 -17.12 -8.80
CA CYS A 105 15.69 -15.87 -8.56
C CYS A 105 16.69 -14.72 -8.43
N ASN A 106 16.51 -13.65 -9.20
CA ASN A 106 17.31 -12.44 -9.09
C ASN A 106 16.69 -11.54 -7.99
N VAL A 107 17.45 -11.27 -6.94
CA VAL A 107 17.04 -10.41 -5.83
C VAL A 107 17.75 -9.07 -5.96
N ILE A 108 16.97 -8.01 -5.97
CA ILE A 108 17.45 -6.62 -5.92
C ILE A 108 17.06 -6.07 -4.55
N VAL A 109 18.03 -5.71 -3.74
CA VAL A 109 17.78 -5.05 -2.45
C VAL A 109 18.00 -3.55 -2.62
N LYS A 110 16.96 -2.77 -2.39
CA LYS A 110 16.97 -1.30 -2.31
C LYS A 110 17.29 -0.84 -0.89
N ASP A 111 17.55 0.43 -0.73
CA ASP A 111 17.80 1.05 0.58
C ASP A 111 16.60 0.91 1.52
N ALA A 112 16.81 1.09 2.82
CA ALA A 112 15.73 1.00 3.80
C ALA A 112 14.70 2.12 3.56
N LEU A 113 13.42 1.78 3.55
CA LEU A 113 12.33 2.75 3.31
C LEU A 113 12.40 3.97 4.22
N LYS A 114 12.77 3.77 5.50
CA LYS A 114 12.89 4.85 6.48
C LYS A 114 13.92 5.93 6.13
N ASN A 115 14.94 5.59 5.34
CA ASN A 115 15.99 6.54 4.94
C ASN A 115 15.50 7.58 3.92
N HIS A 116 14.32 7.35 3.35
CA HIS A 116 13.70 8.20 2.34
C HIS A 116 12.38 8.82 2.85
N VAL A 117 12.17 8.80 4.16
CA VAL A 117 11.05 9.47 4.84
C VAL A 117 11.61 10.53 5.76
N SER A 118 11.08 11.73 5.66
CA SER A 118 11.32 12.81 6.59
C SER A 118 10.01 13.35 7.15
N TYR A 119 10.09 14.02 8.28
CA TYR A 119 8.96 14.72 8.87
C TYR A 119 9.39 16.03 9.49
N GLU A 120 8.47 16.98 9.56
CA GLU A 120 8.64 18.26 10.24
C GLU A 120 7.36 18.64 10.99
N LEU A 121 7.51 19.35 12.09
CA LEU A 121 6.39 19.94 12.81
C LEU A 121 6.07 21.31 12.22
N ILE A 122 4.79 21.61 12.12
CA ILE A 122 4.27 22.90 11.67
C ILE A 122 3.35 23.44 12.77
N ASP A 123 3.65 24.62 13.27
CA ASP A 123 2.75 25.31 14.19
C ASP A 123 1.53 25.82 13.44
N ILE A 124 0.37 25.65 14.05
CA ILE A 124 -0.86 26.25 13.55
C ILE A 124 -0.92 27.67 14.08
N PRO A 125 -1.06 28.69 13.23
CA PRO A 125 -1.18 30.07 13.67
C PRO A 125 -2.31 30.25 14.70
N GLU A 126 -2.12 31.09 15.71
CA GLU A 126 -3.10 31.31 16.79
C GLU A 126 -4.44 31.85 16.26
N ASN A 127 -4.41 32.61 15.16
CA ASN A 127 -5.61 33.13 14.51
C ASN A 127 -6.34 32.08 13.64
N ALA A 128 -5.71 30.92 13.38
CA ALA A 128 -6.34 29.85 12.62
C ALA A 128 -7.19 28.97 13.53
N TYR A 129 -8.40 28.67 13.07
CA TYR A 129 -9.25 27.71 13.77
C TYR A 129 -8.76 26.28 13.51
N SER A 130 -8.44 25.57 14.58
CA SER A 130 -8.00 24.16 14.51
C SER A 130 -8.61 23.29 15.63
N GLY A 131 -9.68 23.77 16.27
CA GLY A 131 -10.23 23.13 17.47
C GLY A 131 -9.22 23.20 18.63
N GLN A 132 -8.85 22.03 19.17
CA GLN A 132 -7.91 21.94 20.31
C GLN A 132 -6.45 21.75 19.87
N TYR A 133 -6.18 21.73 18.55
CA TYR A 133 -4.84 21.42 18.03
C TYR A 133 -4.06 22.70 17.75
N ASN A 134 -2.77 22.68 18.05
CA ASN A 134 -1.85 23.78 17.74
C ASN A 134 -0.69 23.36 16.82
N LYS A 135 -0.60 22.09 16.46
CA LYS A 135 0.48 21.58 15.62
C LYS A 135 -0.04 20.62 14.57
N MET A 136 0.64 20.64 13.43
CA MET A 136 0.52 19.68 12.34
C MET A 136 1.86 18.97 12.17
N ILE A 137 1.81 17.80 11.56
CA ILE A 137 2.99 17.09 11.08
C ILE A 137 2.94 16.98 9.57
N LYS A 138 4.00 17.42 8.91
CA LYS A 138 4.22 17.14 7.50
C LYS A 138 5.14 15.93 7.39
N ILE A 139 4.72 14.93 6.64
CA ILE A 139 5.49 13.70 6.40
C ILE A 139 5.75 13.60 4.90
N VAL A 140 7.01 13.53 4.51
CA VAL A 140 7.46 13.44 3.12
C VAL A 140 7.95 12.03 2.84
N ASN A 141 7.44 11.41 1.79
CA ASN A 141 7.87 10.11 1.31
C ASN A 141 8.56 10.25 -0.06
N ASN A 142 9.88 10.13 -0.08
CA ASN A 142 10.71 10.12 -1.29
C ASN A 142 10.98 8.69 -1.80
N ASN A 143 10.25 7.68 -1.31
CA ASN A 143 10.31 6.33 -1.85
C ASN A 143 9.49 6.23 -3.15
N ASP A 144 9.86 5.30 -4.01
CA ASP A 144 9.11 4.93 -5.22
C ASP A 144 7.91 3.99 -4.95
N VAL A 145 7.55 3.83 -3.69
CA VAL A 145 6.39 3.05 -3.20
C VAL A 145 5.65 3.83 -2.13
N THR A 146 4.36 3.57 -2.00
CA THR A 146 3.56 4.05 -0.88
C THR A 146 3.99 3.36 0.41
N VAL A 147 4.05 4.13 1.49
CA VAL A 147 4.49 3.65 2.80
C VAL A 147 3.46 3.96 3.89
N ASN A 148 3.38 3.06 4.86
CA ASN A 148 2.81 3.35 6.17
C ASN A 148 3.96 3.76 7.08
N VAL A 149 3.83 4.96 7.66
CA VAL A 149 4.81 5.59 8.56
C VAL A 149 4.22 5.59 9.96
N ASN A 150 4.83 4.81 10.86
CA ASN A 150 4.41 4.76 12.26
C ASN A 150 5.26 5.73 13.09
N ILE A 151 4.61 6.71 13.71
CA ILE A 151 5.24 7.79 14.48
C ILE A 151 4.69 7.78 15.91
N SER A 152 5.58 7.80 16.90
CA SER A 152 5.26 8.07 18.31
C SER A 152 5.58 9.50 18.67
N ILE A 153 4.66 10.11 19.38
CA ILE A 153 4.76 11.47 19.92
C ILE A 153 4.71 11.36 21.43
N LYS A 154 5.81 11.65 22.11
CA LYS A 154 5.88 11.75 23.56
C LYS A 154 5.77 13.20 23.95
N GLN A 155 4.93 13.45 24.92
CA GLN A 155 4.63 14.77 25.46
C GLN A 155 5.18 14.89 26.87
N TYR A 156 5.84 16.01 27.15
CA TYR A 156 6.40 16.34 28.44
C TYR A 156 5.93 17.75 28.83
N ASP A 157 5.80 18.01 30.13
CA ASP A 157 5.54 19.37 30.61
C ASP A 157 6.80 20.26 30.51
N LYS A 158 6.66 21.55 30.91
CA LYS A 158 7.73 22.52 30.89
C LYS A 158 8.97 22.10 31.75
N ASP A 159 8.75 21.29 32.77
CA ASP A 159 9.77 20.83 33.71
C ASP A 159 10.40 19.50 33.26
N GLY A 160 9.95 18.94 32.13
CA GLY A 160 10.47 17.73 31.52
C GLY A 160 9.85 16.43 32.02
N PHE A 161 8.76 16.48 32.81
CA PHE A 161 8.05 15.29 33.24
C PHE A 161 7.20 14.71 32.13
N TYR A 162 7.22 13.39 32.00
CA TYR A 162 6.44 12.67 31.03
C TYR A 162 4.95 12.77 31.29
N ILE A 163 4.17 13.21 30.30
CA ILE A 163 2.72 13.30 30.36
C ILE A 163 2.09 12.05 29.71
N ARG A 164 2.40 11.82 28.42
CA ARG A 164 1.83 10.71 27.66
C ARG A 164 2.56 10.43 26.36
N GLN A 165 2.14 9.36 25.69
CA GLN A 165 2.58 9.00 24.34
C GLN A 165 1.40 8.63 23.48
N ASN A 166 1.31 9.21 22.28
CA ASN A 166 0.43 8.78 21.22
C ASN A 166 1.24 8.15 20.10
N THR A 167 0.67 7.15 19.44
CA THR A 167 1.29 6.51 18.28
C THR A 167 0.28 6.49 17.16
N ASN A 168 0.66 7.03 16.01
CA ASN A 168 -0.19 7.17 14.85
C ASN A 168 0.47 6.52 13.64
N ASP A 169 -0.36 5.96 12.77
CA ASP A 169 0.00 5.45 11.46
C ASP A 169 -0.46 6.42 10.37
N TYR A 170 0.45 6.73 9.45
CA TYR A 170 0.18 7.63 8.33
C TYR A 170 0.52 6.94 7.03
N ILE A 171 -0.43 6.88 6.09
CA ILE A 171 -0.19 6.38 4.74
C ILE A 171 0.24 7.54 3.86
N VAL A 172 1.46 7.45 3.30
CA VAL A 172 2.00 8.50 2.43
C VAL A 172 2.30 7.89 1.07
N ASN A 173 1.60 8.35 0.04
CA ASN A 173 1.78 7.87 -1.33
C ASN A 173 3.23 8.11 -1.82
N LYS A 174 3.66 7.32 -2.81
CA LYS A 174 5.01 7.41 -3.39
C LYS A 174 5.31 8.82 -3.90
N ASN A 175 6.52 9.32 -3.64
CA ASN A 175 7.02 10.60 -4.12
C ASN A 175 6.09 11.79 -3.81
N THR A 176 5.47 11.79 -2.61
CA THR A 176 4.59 12.85 -2.18
C THR A 176 4.72 13.14 -0.69
N TYR A 177 3.89 14.02 -0.18
CA TYR A 177 3.80 14.33 1.24
C TYR A 177 2.33 14.43 1.68
N ILE A 178 2.13 14.35 2.99
CA ILE A 178 0.87 14.68 3.66
C ILE A 178 1.11 15.75 4.71
N ILE A 179 0.05 16.45 5.09
CA ILE A 179 -0.01 17.29 6.29
C ILE A 179 -1.20 16.82 7.11
N ALA A 180 -0.93 16.37 8.32
CA ALA A 180 -1.92 15.84 9.24
C ALA A 180 -1.96 16.65 10.52
N LEU A 181 -3.15 16.85 11.08
CA LEU A 181 -3.27 17.35 12.44
C LEU A 181 -2.66 16.33 13.41
N MET A 182 -1.89 16.83 14.35
CA MET A 182 -1.39 15.99 15.43
C MET A 182 -2.48 15.81 16.45
N GLU A 183 -3.07 14.62 16.47
CA GLU A 183 -4.03 14.23 17.51
C GLU A 183 -3.26 13.98 18.82
N TYR A 184 -3.02 15.01 19.57
CA TYR A 184 -2.61 14.93 20.96
C TYR A 184 -3.60 15.75 21.78
N ASP A 185 -4.04 15.17 22.89
CA ASP A 185 -5.02 15.80 23.75
C ASP A 185 -4.26 16.84 24.64
N LYS A 186 -4.70 18.06 24.66
CA LYS A 186 -4.12 19.13 25.53
C LYS A 186 -4.33 18.89 27.03
N GLY A 187 -4.68 17.67 27.45
CA GLY A 187 -5.07 17.37 28.81
C GLY A 187 -6.56 17.71 29.05
N LEU A 188 -7.13 17.20 30.11
CA LEU A 188 -8.44 17.64 30.59
C LEU A 188 -8.34 19.15 30.80
N ILE A 189 -8.93 19.91 29.90
CA ILE A 189 -9.07 21.34 30.06
C ILE A 189 -9.96 21.51 31.30
N ASP A 190 -9.37 21.87 32.42
CA ASP A 190 -10.10 22.56 33.44
C ASP A 190 -10.53 23.89 32.84
N PHE A 191 -11.78 23.98 32.41
CA PHE A 191 -12.34 25.21 31.83
C PHE A 191 -12.20 26.44 32.73
N ASN A 192 -11.93 26.23 34.04
CA ASN A 192 -11.72 27.28 35.02
C ASN A 192 -10.23 27.65 35.20
N ASN A 193 -9.32 26.86 34.69
CA ASN A 193 -7.88 27.12 34.79
C ASN A 193 -7.16 26.55 33.57
N PRO A 194 -7.10 27.28 32.43
CA PRO A 194 -6.36 26.83 31.27
C PRO A 194 -4.88 26.77 31.64
N ILE A 195 -4.41 25.60 32.00
CA ILE A 195 -2.99 25.33 32.21
C ILE A 195 -2.33 25.51 30.83
N GLN A 196 -1.63 26.62 30.65
CA GLN A 196 -0.69 26.78 29.52
C GLN A 196 0.44 25.80 29.77
N TYR A 197 0.35 24.62 29.17
CA TYR A 197 1.48 23.72 29.10
C TYR A 197 2.44 24.25 28.00
N ASP A 198 3.58 24.77 28.38
CA ASP A 198 4.76 24.85 27.52
C ASP A 198 5.23 23.42 27.29
N GLU A 199 4.67 22.78 26.28
CA GLU A 199 4.86 21.35 26.07
C GLU A 199 6.11 21.09 25.24
N GLN A 200 6.93 20.17 25.71
CA GLN A 200 8.02 19.61 24.93
C GLN A 200 7.54 18.34 24.22
N LEU A 201 7.65 18.31 22.90
CA LEU A 201 7.31 17.14 22.09
C LEU A 201 8.58 16.43 21.64
N LYS A 202 8.64 15.12 21.87
CA LYS A 202 9.67 14.23 21.30
C LYS A 202 9.02 13.29 20.30
N ILE A 203 9.43 13.41 19.04
CA ILE A 203 8.89 12.61 17.94
C ILE A 203 9.88 11.51 17.58
N SER A 204 9.37 10.31 17.39
CA SER A 204 10.14 9.14 16.99
C SER A 204 9.49 8.44 15.82
N LEU A 205 10.24 8.26 14.74
CA LEU A 205 9.89 7.41 13.62
C LEU A 205 10.15 5.94 14.02
N ASN A 206 9.09 5.20 14.35
CA ASN A 206 9.20 3.82 14.82
C ASN A 206 9.44 2.83 13.69
N SER A 207 8.60 2.91 12.64
CA SER A 207 8.72 2.03 11.48
C SER A 207 8.20 2.68 10.20
N VAL A 208 8.74 2.22 9.06
CA VAL A 208 8.25 2.54 7.73
C VAL A 208 8.08 1.24 6.97
N ARG A 209 6.88 0.95 6.49
CA ARG A 209 6.52 -0.29 5.80
C ARG A 209 5.83 0.02 4.48
N LYS A 210 6.07 -0.82 3.48
CA LYS A 210 5.31 -0.74 2.23
C LYS A 210 3.84 -1.06 2.48
N THR A 211 2.95 -0.31 1.83
CA THR A 211 1.49 -0.50 1.87
C THR A 211 0.87 -0.15 0.53
N ASP A 212 -0.45 -0.35 0.41
CA ASP A 212 -1.23 0.10 -0.73
C ASP A 212 -1.46 1.62 -0.68
N SER A 213 -1.65 2.23 -1.84
CA SER A 213 -1.93 3.66 -1.97
C SER A 213 -3.33 4.03 -1.47
N ILE A 214 -3.48 5.27 -1.03
CA ILE A 214 -4.77 5.92 -0.87
C ILE A 214 -5.09 6.63 -2.19
N ASP A 215 -6.00 6.04 -2.98
CA ASP A 215 -6.39 6.54 -4.29
C ASP A 215 -7.79 7.19 -4.18
N ILE A 216 -7.90 8.19 -3.30
CA ILE A 216 -9.11 9.01 -3.14
C ILE A 216 -8.87 10.33 -3.86
N GLU A 217 -9.72 10.62 -4.82
CA GLU A 217 -9.81 11.92 -5.49
C GLU A 217 -10.92 12.75 -4.85
N TYR A 218 -10.81 14.08 -4.93
CA TYR A 218 -11.83 14.96 -4.42
C TYR A 218 -12.09 16.15 -5.35
N ASN A 219 -13.32 16.65 -5.28
CA ASN A 219 -13.72 17.91 -5.90
C ASN A 219 -14.45 18.76 -4.86
N ILE A 220 -14.24 20.07 -4.87
CA ILE A 220 -14.82 21.02 -3.94
C ILE A 220 -15.70 22.00 -4.73
N SER A 221 -16.94 22.17 -4.29
CA SER A 221 -17.87 23.14 -4.89
C SER A 221 -17.50 24.58 -4.54
N ASP A 222 -18.04 25.53 -5.30
CA ASP A 222 -18.11 26.91 -4.86
C ASP A 222 -18.86 27.03 -3.53
N PRO A 223 -18.56 28.07 -2.72
CA PRO A 223 -19.25 28.30 -1.46
C PRO A 223 -20.71 28.69 -1.69
N TYR A 224 -21.59 28.21 -0.83
CA TYR A 224 -22.99 28.63 -0.79
C TYR A 224 -23.45 28.89 0.64
N ILE A 225 -24.49 29.69 0.81
CA ILE A 225 -25.03 30.05 2.11
C ILE A 225 -26.33 29.29 2.35
N ASP A 226 -26.43 28.64 3.51
CA ASP A 226 -27.63 27.96 3.98
C ASP A 226 -27.79 28.17 5.50
N ASN A 227 -28.97 28.69 5.92
CA ASN A 227 -29.32 28.86 7.32
C ASN A 227 -28.27 29.59 8.19
N GLY A 228 -27.62 30.63 7.65
CA GLY A 228 -26.60 31.42 8.36
C GLY A 228 -25.23 30.75 8.42
N TRP A 229 -25.01 29.72 7.62
CA TRP A 229 -23.73 29.04 7.44
C TRP A 229 -23.24 29.16 6.02
N ILE A 230 -21.93 29.24 5.86
CA ILE A 230 -21.25 29.12 4.56
C ILE A 230 -20.79 27.67 4.44
N TYR A 231 -21.22 27.00 3.37
CA TYR A 231 -20.87 25.61 3.07
C TYR A 231 -20.14 25.49 1.75
N ARG A 232 -19.32 24.44 1.66
CA ARG A 232 -18.85 23.83 0.42
C ARG A 232 -19.13 22.35 0.46
N ASP A 233 -19.53 21.80 -0.66
CA ASP A 233 -19.63 20.35 -0.81
C ASP A 233 -18.26 19.80 -1.24
N ILE A 234 -17.79 18.79 -0.55
CA ILE A 234 -16.59 18.02 -0.91
C ILE A 234 -17.07 16.67 -1.40
N VAL A 235 -16.81 16.36 -2.67
CA VAL A 235 -17.18 15.09 -3.28
C VAL A 235 -15.94 14.23 -3.41
N PHE A 236 -15.94 13.07 -2.78
CA PHE A 236 -14.87 12.08 -2.81
C PHE A 236 -15.21 10.93 -3.74
N THR A 237 -14.23 10.44 -4.49
CA THR A 237 -14.33 9.27 -5.37
C THR A 237 -13.11 8.38 -5.22
N SER A 238 -13.27 7.07 -5.42
CA SER A 238 -12.16 6.12 -5.47
C SER A 238 -12.48 4.96 -6.40
N PRO A 239 -11.53 4.44 -7.18
CA PRO A 239 -11.74 3.24 -8.01
C PRO A 239 -11.89 1.96 -7.20
N THR A 240 -11.49 1.98 -5.92
CA THR A 240 -11.60 0.84 -5.00
C THR A 240 -12.24 1.29 -3.69
N VAL A 241 -12.75 0.34 -2.89
CA VAL A 241 -13.23 0.68 -1.54
C VAL A 241 -12.08 1.23 -0.70
N LYS A 242 -12.24 2.43 -0.18
CA LYS A 242 -11.24 3.12 0.65
C LYS A 242 -11.86 3.77 1.87
N SER A 243 -11.11 3.72 2.95
CA SER A 243 -11.37 4.49 4.17
C SER A 243 -10.11 5.28 4.51
N ALA A 244 -10.24 6.54 4.79
CA ALA A 244 -9.12 7.38 5.17
C ALA A 244 -9.53 8.48 6.15
N LYS A 245 -8.62 8.84 7.03
CA LYS A 245 -8.64 10.15 7.69
C LYS A 245 -8.14 11.19 6.69
N TYR A 246 -8.56 12.42 6.87
CA TYR A 246 -8.05 13.54 6.09
C TYR A 246 -7.97 14.81 6.91
N SER A 247 -7.04 15.70 6.55
CA SER A 247 -6.95 17.06 7.03
C SER A 247 -7.34 18.04 5.93
N THR A 248 -8.19 19.01 6.25
CA THR A 248 -8.57 20.12 5.37
C THR A 248 -7.87 21.37 5.87
N LEU A 249 -7.02 21.95 5.03
CA LEU A 249 -6.30 23.20 5.30
C LEU A 249 -6.89 24.31 4.44
N CYS A 250 -7.41 25.34 5.08
CA CYS A 250 -8.07 26.47 4.42
C CYS A 250 -7.20 27.73 4.51
N TYR A 251 -7.04 28.41 3.40
CA TYR A 251 -6.19 29.60 3.27
C TYR A 251 -7.00 30.77 2.77
N ASN A 252 -6.66 31.98 3.23
CA ASN A 252 -7.24 33.25 2.75
C ASN A 252 -6.61 33.72 1.44
N SER A 253 -7.02 34.89 0.97
CA SER A 253 -6.50 35.51 -0.25
C SER A 253 -5.02 35.88 -0.19
N SER A 254 -4.48 36.11 1.03
CA SER A 254 -3.06 36.35 1.27
C SER A 254 -2.23 35.09 1.33
N GLY A 255 -2.85 33.89 1.26
CA GLY A 255 -2.21 32.59 1.39
C GLY A 255 -1.92 32.17 2.83
N GLU A 256 -2.48 32.87 3.81
CA GLU A 256 -2.34 32.52 5.23
C GLU A 256 -3.32 31.42 5.62
N LEU A 257 -2.88 30.51 6.49
CA LEU A 257 -3.71 29.42 7.02
C LEU A 257 -4.71 30.00 8.02
N THR A 258 -6.00 29.85 7.75
CA THR A 258 -7.08 30.40 8.59
C THR A 258 -7.90 29.34 9.30
N ARG A 259 -7.92 28.11 8.77
CA ARG A 259 -8.69 27.01 9.36
C ARG A 259 -8.07 25.67 9.03
N VAL A 260 -8.03 24.80 10.02
CA VAL A 260 -7.60 23.38 9.88
C VAL A 260 -8.63 22.50 10.56
N VAL A 261 -9.13 21.49 9.87
CA VAL A 261 -10.06 20.51 10.43
C VAL A 261 -9.68 19.11 9.97
N THR A 262 -10.06 18.11 10.75
CA THR A 262 -9.93 16.70 10.35
C THR A 262 -11.29 16.10 10.04
N GLY A 263 -11.26 15.09 9.22
CA GLY A 263 -12.43 14.28 8.91
C GLY A 263 -12.06 12.84 8.64
N TYR A 264 -13.09 12.04 8.48
CA TYR A 264 -13.00 10.66 8.07
C TYR A 264 -13.97 10.43 6.91
N VAL A 265 -13.52 9.72 5.89
CA VAL A 265 -14.35 9.32 4.76
C VAL A 265 -14.22 7.83 4.48
N TYR A 266 -15.36 7.21 4.18
CA TYR A 266 -15.47 5.89 3.58
C TYR A 266 -16.03 6.07 2.18
N VAL A 267 -15.31 5.62 1.16
CA VAL A 267 -15.69 5.74 -0.25
C VAL A 267 -15.85 4.33 -0.82
N PRO A 268 -17.08 3.89 -1.13
CA PRO A 268 -17.30 2.65 -1.86
C PRO A 268 -16.66 2.72 -3.25
N ALA A 269 -16.31 1.57 -3.83
CA ALA A 269 -15.69 1.51 -5.14
C ALA A 269 -16.58 2.14 -6.22
N ASN A 270 -16.02 3.08 -6.98
CA ASN A 270 -16.68 3.78 -8.10
C ASN A 270 -17.93 4.59 -7.70
N GLU A 271 -18.12 4.85 -6.40
CA GLU A 271 -19.21 5.68 -5.89
C GLU A 271 -18.73 7.09 -5.55
N LYS A 272 -19.70 8.02 -5.44
CA LYS A 272 -19.45 9.39 -5.01
C LYS A 272 -19.96 9.59 -3.58
N VAL A 273 -19.09 10.06 -2.70
CA VAL A 273 -19.45 10.39 -1.33
C VAL A 273 -19.34 11.89 -1.13
N LYS A 274 -20.43 12.52 -0.72
CA LYS A 274 -20.49 13.96 -0.45
C LYS A 274 -20.40 14.22 1.06
N LYS A 275 -19.54 15.16 1.42
CA LYS A 275 -19.45 15.76 2.75
C LYS A 275 -19.68 17.26 2.63
N LYS A 276 -20.30 17.85 3.64
CA LYS A 276 -20.38 19.31 3.76
C LYS A 276 -19.28 19.78 4.70
N ASP A 277 -18.50 20.75 4.26
CA ASP A 277 -17.63 21.55 5.11
C ASP A 277 -18.21 22.94 5.25
N GLY A 278 -18.35 23.45 6.47
CA GLY A 278 -19.01 24.72 6.69
C GLY A 278 -18.56 25.44 7.95
N TYR A 279 -18.83 26.73 7.98
CA TYR A 279 -18.61 27.59 9.13
C TYR A 279 -19.70 28.67 9.19
N ASN A 280 -19.95 29.18 10.40
CA ASN A 280 -20.99 30.19 10.60
C ASN A 280 -20.64 31.47 9.85
N LEU A 281 -21.65 32.11 9.22
CA LEU A 281 -21.51 33.33 8.42
C LEU A 281 -20.86 34.50 9.21
N ASN A 282 -21.07 34.54 10.53
CA ASN A 282 -20.45 35.56 11.40
C ASN A 282 -18.92 35.51 11.42
N PHE A 283 -18.33 34.39 10.97
CA PHE A 283 -16.88 34.21 10.85
C PHE A 283 -16.36 34.36 9.43
N LYS A 284 -17.20 34.88 8.47
CA LYS A 284 -16.81 34.99 7.06
C LYS A 284 -15.52 35.80 6.89
N ASP A 285 -15.45 36.97 7.51
CA ASP A 285 -14.30 37.87 7.38
C ASP A 285 -13.05 37.32 8.09
N LYS A 286 -13.25 36.53 9.15
CA LYS A 286 -12.16 35.86 9.87
C LYS A 286 -11.51 34.77 9.04
N TYR A 287 -12.29 34.01 8.28
CA TYR A 287 -11.74 32.86 7.55
C TYR A 287 -11.43 33.17 6.09
N ASP A 288 -12.23 34.03 5.42
CA ASP A 288 -12.04 34.44 4.01
C ASP A 288 -11.40 33.33 3.14
N ILE A 289 -12.03 32.13 3.14
CA ILE A 289 -11.41 30.93 2.57
C ILE A 289 -11.42 31.04 1.05
N GLN A 290 -10.23 31.16 0.45
CA GLN A 290 -10.01 31.23 -1.01
C GLN A 290 -9.42 29.93 -1.56
N LYS A 291 -8.68 29.17 -0.74
CA LYS A 291 -8.04 27.93 -1.16
C LYS A 291 -8.19 26.85 -0.10
N ILE A 292 -8.46 25.63 -0.53
CA ILE A 292 -8.57 24.46 0.33
C ILE A 292 -7.65 23.36 -0.21
N ASN A 293 -6.83 22.79 0.66
CA ASN A 293 -6.05 21.60 0.39
C ASN A 293 -6.53 20.47 1.31
N ILE A 294 -6.67 19.27 0.76
CA ILE A 294 -7.06 18.07 1.50
C ILE A 294 -5.93 17.05 1.41
N TYR A 295 -5.50 16.53 2.56
CA TYR A 295 -4.48 15.50 2.67
C TYR A 295 -5.09 14.28 3.32
N PHE A 296 -5.00 13.13 2.66
CA PHE A 296 -5.46 11.83 3.16
C PHE A 296 -4.32 11.07 3.84
N TYR A 297 -4.65 10.33 4.91
CA TYR A 297 -3.69 9.49 5.66
C TYR A 297 -4.36 8.36 6.45
#